data_433152197b90cfde3adcf9b6c60dc74e
#
_entry.id   433152197b90cfde3adcf9b6c60dc74e
#
_cell.length_a   1.000
_cell.length_b   1.000
_cell.length_c   1.000
_cell.angle_alpha   90.00
_cell.angle_beta   90.00
_cell.angle_gamma   90.00
#
_symmetry.space_group_name_H-M   'P 1'
#
loop_
_entity.id
_entity.type
_entity.pdbx_description
1 polymer ?
#
loop_
_entity_poly.entity_id
_entity_poly.type
_entity_poly.pdbx_seq_one_letter_code
_entity_poly.pdbx_strand_id
1 'polypeptide(L)'
;MTDIQIAQQAAPLPIGDIAAACGIDPQYLEQYGRYKAKIDYRLLRDRADRPDGKLILVTAITPTPAGEGKTTTTVGLTDGLRKIGKNAVAALREPSLGPVFGVKGGAAGGGYAQVIPMEDINLHFTGDFHAIGAANNLLAALLDNHIQQGNALGIDCKQIVWKRCVDMNDLSLIHISEP
;
A
#
# COMPACT_ATOMS: atom_id res chain seq x y z
N MET A 1 17.31 -11.83 10.97
CA MET A 1 17.00 -11.49 9.58
C MET A 1 16.08 -10.29 9.61
N THR A 2 16.31 -9.30 8.74
CA THR A 2 15.42 -8.15 8.57
C THR A 2 14.25 -8.54 7.66
N ASP A 3 13.17 -7.74 7.68
CA ASP A 3 11.98 -7.97 6.84
C ASP A 3 12.33 -8.05 5.35
N ILE A 4 13.25 -7.19 4.88
CA ILE A 4 13.77 -7.21 3.51
C ILE A 4 14.49 -8.52 3.20
N GLN A 5 15.33 -9.00 4.10
CA GLN A 5 16.05 -10.27 3.91
C GLN A 5 15.08 -11.46 3.82
N ILE A 6 14.00 -11.44 4.59
CA ILE A 6 12.96 -12.47 4.53
C ILE A 6 12.21 -12.38 3.19
N ALA A 7 11.81 -11.18 2.78
CA ALA A 7 11.11 -10.95 1.51
C ALA A 7 11.95 -11.40 0.30
N GLN A 8 13.25 -11.11 0.29
CA GLN A 8 14.17 -11.48 -0.79
C GLN A 8 14.48 -12.97 -0.87
N GLN A 9 14.28 -13.72 0.22
CA GLN A 9 14.43 -15.19 0.22
C GLN A 9 13.18 -15.91 -0.27
N ALA A 10 12.05 -15.22 -0.33
CA ALA A 10 10.83 -15.81 -0.83
C ALA A 10 10.88 -15.99 -2.36
N ALA A 11 10.33 -17.08 -2.85
CA ALA A 11 10.15 -17.34 -4.27
C ALA A 11 8.72 -16.93 -4.68
N PRO A 12 8.50 -15.73 -5.24
CA PRO A 12 7.17 -15.28 -5.57
C PRO A 12 6.59 -16.09 -6.74
N LEU A 13 5.34 -16.47 -6.61
CA LEU A 13 4.58 -17.09 -7.70
C LEU A 13 4.10 -16.02 -8.71
N PRO A 14 3.93 -16.39 -10.00
CA PRO A 14 3.31 -15.49 -10.95
C PRO A 14 1.93 -15.04 -10.50
N ILE A 15 1.60 -13.76 -10.73
CA ILE A 15 0.33 -13.19 -10.25
C ILE A 15 -0.90 -13.87 -10.88
N GLY A 16 -0.76 -14.39 -12.09
CA GLY A 16 -1.81 -15.17 -12.73
C GLY A 16 -2.17 -16.45 -11.97
N ASP A 17 -1.15 -17.14 -11.41
CA ASP A 17 -1.37 -18.36 -10.61
C ASP A 17 -2.06 -18.02 -9.29
N ILE A 18 -1.69 -16.91 -8.66
CA ILE A 18 -2.34 -16.40 -7.44
C ILE A 18 -3.79 -16.04 -7.72
N ALA A 19 -4.05 -15.33 -8.82
CA ALA A 19 -5.41 -14.98 -9.22
C ALA A 19 -6.28 -16.21 -9.49
N ALA A 20 -5.75 -17.19 -10.20
CA ALA A 20 -6.44 -18.46 -10.44
C ALA A 20 -6.77 -19.19 -9.13
N ALA A 21 -5.82 -19.23 -8.18
CA ALA A 21 -6.05 -19.80 -6.85
C ALA A 21 -7.12 -19.03 -6.02
N CYS A 22 -7.38 -17.76 -6.35
CA CYS A 22 -8.47 -16.96 -5.80
C CYS A 22 -9.76 -17.06 -6.62
N GLY A 23 -9.78 -17.85 -7.69
CA GLY A 23 -10.91 -18.01 -8.59
C GLY A 23 -11.18 -16.76 -9.45
N ILE A 24 -10.16 -15.96 -9.74
CA ILE A 24 -10.24 -14.79 -10.62
C ILE A 24 -9.79 -15.21 -12.01
N ASP A 25 -10.67 -15.01 -13.00
CA ASP A 25 -10.38 -15.31 -14.38
C ASP A 25 -9.37 -14.31 -14.96
N PRO A 26 -8.42 -14.74 -15.81
CA PRO A 26 -7.42 -13.87 -16.43
C PRO A 26 -7.99 -12.67 -17.19
N GLN A 27 -9.20 -12.75 -17.73
CA GLN A 27 -9.88 -11.64 -18.42
C GLN A 27 -10.09 -10.40 -17.54
N TYR A 28 -10.07 -10.56 -16.22
CA TYR A 28 -10.21 -9.45 -15.26
C TYR A 28 -8.87 -8.93 -14.74
N LEU A 29 -7.73 -9.44 -15.26
CA LEU A 29 -6.41 -9.05 -14.79
C LEU A 29 -5.71 -8.11 -15.77
N GLU A 30 -5.30 -6.97 -15.27
CA GLU A 30 -4.33 -6.10 -15.91
C GLU A 30 -2.98 -6.27 -15.20
N GLN A 31 -2.05 -7.00 -15.84
CA GLN A 31 -0.78 -7.36 -15.22
C GLN A 31 0.21 -6.20 -15.27
N TYR A 32 0.85 -5.95 -14.13
CA TYR A 32 1.98 -5.03 -13.96
C TYR A 32 3.25 -5.83 -13.66
N GLY A 33 3.87 -6.34 -14.71
CA GLY A 33 4.97 -7.29 -14.61
C GLY A 33 4.49 -8.68 -14.19
N ARG A 34 5.40 -9.50 -13.65
CA ARG A 34 5.13 -10.92 -13.36
C ARG A 34 4.36 -11.15 -12.06
N TYR A 35 4.48 -10.25 -11.10
CA TYR A 35 4.08 -10.49 -9.71
C TYR A 35 2.99 -9.57 -9.18
N LYS A 36 2.46 -8.68 -10.02
CA LYS A 36 1.43 -7.70 -9.64
C LYS A 36 0.37 -7.60 -10.73
N ALA A 37 -0.86 -7.29 -10.35
CA ALA A 37 -1.93 -7.01 -11.28
C ALA A 37 -2.99 -6.10 -10.64
N LYS A 38 -3.73 -5.38 -11.48
CA LYS A 38 -5.00 -4.78 -11.12
C LYS A 38 -6.14 -5.70 -11.50
N ILE A 39 -7.25 -5.58 -10.78
CA ILE A 39 -8.48 -6.33 -11.06
C ILE A 39 -9.50 -5.38 -11.66
N ASP A 40 -10.06 -5.75 -12.82
CA ASP A 40 -11.11 -4.99 -13.49
C ASP A 40 -12.40 -4.99 -12.66
N TYR A 41 -13.01 -3.80 -12.49
CA TYR A 41 -14.29 -3.63 -11.78
C TYR A 41 -15.44 -4.43 -12.38
N ARG A 42 -15.37 -4.85 -13.63
CA ARG A 42 -16.37 -5.74 -14.24
C ARG A 42 -16.56 -7.02 -13.42
N LEU A 43 -15.51 -7.50 -12.76
CA LEU A 43 -15.59 -8.67 -11.88
C LEU A 43 -16.68 -8.53 -10.80
N LEU A 44 -16.84 -7.35 -10.21
CA LEU A 44 -17.88 -7.11 -9.19
C LEU A 44 -19.28 -7.24 -9.79
N ARG A 45 -19.50 -6.64 -10.97
CA ARG A 45 -20.78 -6.71 -11.67
C ARG A 45 -21.13 -8.14 -12.07
N ASP A 46 -20.15 -8.85 -12.64
CA ASP A 46 -20.35 -10.20 -13.16
C ASP A 46 -20.49 -11.25 -12.05
N ARG A 47 -20.26 -10.87 -10.82
CA ARG A 47 -20.43 -11.68 -9.60
C ARG A 47 -21.51 -11.17 -8.64
N ALA A 48 -22.29 -10.18 -9.04
CA ALA A 48 -23.30 -9.55 -8.17
C ALA A 48 -24.34 -10.56 -7.60
N ASP A 49 -24.60 -11.65 -8.32
CA ASP A 49 -25.57 -12.69 -7.88
C ASP A 49 -24.95 -13.72 -6.92
N ARG A 50 -23.67 -13.61 -6.59
CA ARG A 50 -23.02 -14.54 -5.66
C ARG A 50 -23.22 -14.09 -4.22
N PRO A 51 -23.40 -15.02 -3.27
CA PRO A 51 -23.48 -14.65 -1.86
C PRO A 51 -22.15 -14.04 -1.38
N ASP A 52 -22.25 -13.04 -0.52
CA ASP A 52 -21.11 -12.40 0.10
C ASP A 52 -20.32 -13.37 0.98
N GLY A 53 -19.01 -13.19 0.99
CA GLY A 53 -18.11 -13.87 1.93
C GLY A 53 -18.25 -13.31 3.35
N LYS A 54 -17.55 -13.95 4.29
CA LYS A 54 -17.46 -13.44 5.66
C LYS A 54 -16.39 -12.36 5.73
N LEU A 55 -16.78 -11.19 6.25
CA LEU A 55 -15.86 -10.08 6.49
C LEU A 55 -15.28 -10.17 7.91
N ILE A 56 -13.95 -10.14 8.00
CA ILE A 56 -13.23 -10.05 9.28
C ILE A 56 -12.49 -8.71 9.30
N LEU A 57 -12.91 -7.81 10.18
CA LEU A 57 -12.26 -6.52 10.36
C LEU A 57 -11.14 -6.63 11.38
N VAL A 58 -9.92 -6.27 10.96
CA VAL A 58 -8.76 -6.13 11.85
C VAL A 58 -8.51 -4.65 12.09
N THR A 59 -8.65 -4.21 13.32
CA THR A 59 -8.52 -2.80 13.71
C THR A 59 -7.74 -2.65 15.01
N ALA A 60 -7.44 -1.43 15.41
CA ALA A 60 -6.84 -1.09 16.70
C ALA A 60 -7.63 0.02 17.38
N ILE A 61 -7.66 0.00 18.70
CA ILE A 61 -8.40 0.98 19.51
C ILE A 61 -7.70 2.34 19.51
N THR A 62 -6.37 2.35 19.60
CA THR A 62 -5.57 3.56 19.72
C THR A 62 -4.38 3.51 18.76
N PRO A 63 -4.04 4.60 18.05
CA PRO A 63 -2.83 4.67 17.25
C PRO A 63 -1.59 4.77 18.15
N THR A 64 -0.50 4.12 17.76
CA THR A 64 0.81 4.25 18.40
C THR A 64 1.88 4.67 17.39
N PRO A 65 2.94 5.37 17.81
CA PRO A 65 4.02 5.77 16.89
C PRO A 65 4.70 4.60 16.18
N ALA A 66 4.82 3.45 16.86
CA ALA A 66 5.44 2.25 16.31
C ALA A 66 4.51 1.44 15.37
N GLY A 67 3.21 1.79 15.33
CA GLY A 67 2.19 1.00 14.67
C GLY A 67 1.66 -0.15 15.54
N GLU A 68 0.44 -0.62 15.29
CA GLU A 68 -0.27 -1.60 16.13
C GLU A 68 -0.25 -3.01 15.53
N GLY A 69 0.49 -3.22 14.44
CA GLY A 69 0.59 -4.53 13.79
C GLY A 69 -0.68 -4.99 13.04
N LYS A 70 -1.62 -4.09 12.72
CA LYS A 70 -2.84 -4.43 11.98
C LYS A 70 -2.56 -5.19 10.68
N THR A 71 -1.65 -4.70 9.87
CA THR A 71 -1.29 -5.31 8.59
C THR A 71 -0.66 -6.69 8.80
N THR A 72 0.32 -6.80 9.69
CA THR A 72 0.98 -8.08 10.02
C THR A 72 -0.03 -9.11 10.53
N THR A 73 -0.95 -8.70 11.39
CA THR A 73 -2.03 -9.58 11.89
C THR A 73 -2.97 -10.00 10.76
N THR A 74 -3.35 -9.09 9.87
CA THR A 74 -4.24 -9.40 8.73
C THR A 74 -3.59 -10.39 7.77
N VAL A 75 -2.32 -10.18 7.42
CA VAL A 75 -1.57 -11.10 6.54
C VAL A 75 -1.42 -12.46 7.20
N GLY A 76 -0.95 -12.51 8.45
CA GLY A 76 -0.77 -13.77 9.18
C GLY A 76 -2.08 -14.54 9.37
N LEU A 77 -3.19 -13.86 9.65
CA LEU A 77 -4.52 -14.47 9.73
C LEU A 77 -4.94 -15.05 8.37
N THR A 78 -4.74 -14.31 7.29
CA THR A 78 -5.08 -14.78 5.93
C THR A 78 -4.26 -16.02 5.56
N ASP A 79 -2.96 -16.00 5.80
CA ASP A 79 -2.08 -17.15 5.57
C ASP A 79 -2.50 -18.37 6.41
N GLY A 80 -2.81 -18.15 7.69
CA GLY A 80 -3.31 -19.20 8.58
C GLY A 80 -4.61 -19.82 8.09
N LEU A 81 -5.57 -18.99 7.66
CA LEU A 81 -6.84 -19.46 7.09
C LEU A 81 -6.63 -20.26 5.81
N ARG A 82 -5.76 -19.80 4.91
CA ARG A 82 -5.44 -20.56 3.70
C ARG A 82 -4.74 -21.87 3.99
N LYS A 83 -3.85 -21.91 4.97
CA LYS A 83 -3.15 -23.11 5.40
C LYS A 83 -4.10 -24.21 5.89
N ILE A 84 -5.22 -23.84 6.51
CA ILE A 84 -6.27 -24.79 6.93
C ILE A 84 -7.34 -25.01 5.85
N GLY A 85 -7.07 -24.62 4.60
CA GLY A 85 -7.93 -24.90 3.46
C GLY A 85 -9.12 -23.94 3.29
N LYS A 86 -9.14 -22.80 3.98
CA LYS A 86 -10.17 -21.79 3.77
C LYS A 86 -9.82 -20.86 2.61
N ASN A 87 -10.82 -20.48 1.82
CA ASN A 87 -10.65 -19.47 0.78
C ASN A 87 -10.68 -18.09 1.43
N ALA A 88 -9.52 -17.53 1.70
CA ALA A 88 -9.36 -16.23 2.35
C ALA A 88 -8.49 -15.30 1.49
N VAL A 89 -8.84 -14.02 1.48
CA VAL A 89 -8.13 -12.93 0.81
C VAL A 89 -7.96 -11.78 1.78
N ALA A 90 -6.75 -11.21 1.86
CA ALA A 90 -6.50 -10.01 2.61
C ALA A 90 -6.85 -8.77 1.77
N ALA A 91 -7.67 -7.87 2.32
CA ALA A 91 -7.89 -6.54 1.78
C ALA A 91 -7.10 -5.55 2.65
N LEU A 92 -6.02 -5.02 2.11
CA LEU A 92 -5.11 -4.13 2.82
C LEU A 92 -5.21 -2.73 2.24
N ARG A 93 -4.94 -1.72 3.07
CA ARG A 93 -4.78 -0.36 2.60
C ARG A 93 -3.48 -0.25 1.80
N GLU A 94 -3.53 0.44 0.67
CA GLU A 94 -2.33 0.81 -0.07
C GLU A 94 -1.38 1.61 0.83
N PRO A 95 -0.07 1.28 0.85
CA PRO A 95 0.90 2.01 1.64
C PRO A 95 1.08 3.44 1.13
N SER A 96 1.24 4.38 2.07
CA SER A 96 1.78 5.70 1.75
C SER A 96 3.32 5.63 1.69
N LEU A 97 3.97 6.64 1.12
CA LEU A 97 5.43 6.75 1.11
C LEU A 97 6.06 6.91 2.52
N GLY A 98 5.25 7.13 3.54
CA GLY A 98 5.70 7.26 4.94
C GLY A 98 6.64 6.16 5.43
N PRO A 99 6.42 4.87 5.11
CA PRO A 99 7.33 3.78 5.49
C PRO A 99 8.74 3.92 4.93
N VAL A 100 8.89 4.46 3.72
CA VAL A 100 10.20 4.70 3.09
C VAL A 100 11.04 5.69 3.88
N PHE A 101 10.40 6.60 4.61
CA PHE A 101 11.05 7.61 5.45
C PHE A 101 11.11 7.23 6.93
N GLY A 102 10.74 6.02 7.30
CA GLY A 102 10.80 5.55 8.68
C GLY A 102 9.75 6.15 9.62
N VAL A 103 8.74 6.85 9.09
CA VAL A 103 7.73 7.57 9.90
C VAL A 103 6.57 6.67 10.32
N LYS A 104 6.36 5.54 9.64
CA LYS A 104 5.28 4.57 9.94
C LYS A 104 5.78 3.15 9.74
N GLY A 105 5.13 2.18 10.38
CA GLY A 105 5.34 0.77 10.10
C GLY A 105 5.04 0.42 8.65
N GLY A 106 5.74 -0.58 8.10
CA GLY A 106 5.56 -1.04 6.72
C GLY A 106 4.13 -1.49 6.45
N ALA A 107 3.60 -1.15 5.28
CA ALA A 107 2.25 -1.53 4.89
C ALA A 107 2.17 -2.93 4.28
N ALA A 108 3.31 -3.54 4.00
CA ALA A 108 3.40 -4.90 3.49
C ALA A 108 3.39 -5.99 4.59
N GLY A 109 3.27 -5.62 5.86
CA GLY A 109 3.41 -6.54 7.00
C GLY A 109 4.85 -6.60 7.54
N GLY A 110 5.21 -7.64 8.26
CA GLY A 110 6.54 -7.81 8.84
C GLY A 110 6.87 -9.27 9.17
N GLY A 111 8.14 -9.57 9.32
CA GLY A 111 8.61 -10.93 9.53
C GLY A 111 8.21 -11.86 8.39
N TYR A 112 7.65 -13.00 8.71
CA TYR A 112 7.11 -13.96 7.73
C TYR A 112 5.68 -13.63 7.27
N ALA A 113 4.99 -12.72 7.94
CA ALA A 113 3.65 -12.26 7.56
C ALA A 113 3.76 -11.01 6.68
N GLN A 114 4.24 -11.18 5.44
CA GLN A 114 4.48 -10.11 4.48
C GLN A 114 3.76 -10.35 3.16
N VAL A 115 3.39 -9.25 2.50
CA VAL A 115 2.99 -9.25 1.08
C VAL A 115 4.22 -8.95 0.23
N ILE A 116 4.45 -9.76 -0.78
CA ILE A 116 5.58 -9.64 -1.71
C ILE A 116 5.07 -9.40 -3.15
N PRO A 117 5.84 -8.67 -3.98
CA PRO A 117 7.14 -8.02 -3.71
C PRO A 117 6.98 -6.77 -2.82
N MET A 118 7.65 -6.78 -1.67
CA MET A 118 7.50 -5.75 -0.64
C MET A 118 7.98 -4.37 -1.12
N GLU A 119 9.11 -4.34 -1.80
CA GLU A 119 9.71 -3.11 -2.32
C GLU A 119 8.78 -2.40 -3.29
N ASP A 120 8.23 -3.12 -4.24
CA ASP A 120 7.31 -2.58 -5.25
C ASP A 120 6.02 -2.06 -4.61
N ILE A 121 5.48 -2.80 -3.62
CA ILE A 121 4.24 -2.42 -2.93
C ILE A 121 4.44 -1.17 -2.07
N ASN A 122 5.58 -1.04 -1.40
CA ASN A 122 5.89 0.12 -0.55
C ASN A 122 6.28 1.35 -1.38
N LEU A 123 6.80 1.18 -2.59
CA LEU A 123 7.12 2.30 -3.46
C LEU A 123 5.86 2.74 -4.23
N HIS A 124 5.67 2.40 -5.41
CA HIS A 124 4.46 2.78 -6.15
C HIS A 124 4.46 2.13 -7.53
N PHE A 125 3.40 1.41 -7.86
CA PHE A 125 3.37 0.64 -9.12
C PHE A 125 2.20 1.00 -10.05
N THR A 126 1.54 2.14 -9.81
CA THR A 126 0.26 2.46 -10.47
C THR A 126 0.37 3.31 -11.75
N GLY A 127 1.54 3.44 -12.35
CA GLY A 127 1.76 4.11 -13.64
C GLY A 127 2.41 5.48 -13.53
N ASP A 128 2.85 6.01 -14.68
CA ASP A 128 3.74 7.18 -14.76
C ASP A 128 3.13 8.46 -14.21
N PHE A 129 1.87 8.74 -14.47
CA PHE A 129 1.20 9.94 -13.93
C PHE A 129 1.17 9.94 -12.41
N HIS A 130 0.91 8.79 -11.83
CA HIS A 130 0.88 8.63 -10.38
C HIS A 130 2.29 8.69 -9.79
N ALA A 131 3.27 8.09 -10.45
CA ALA A 131 4.67 8.17 -10.07
C ALA A 131 5.20 9.61 -10.10
N ILE A 132 4.87 10.37 -11.15
CA ILE A 132 5.24 11.80 -11.27
C ILE A 132 4.58 12.63 -10.17
N GLY A 133 3.29 12.41 -9.89
CA GLY A 133 2.59 13.07 -8.81
C GLY A 133 3.22 12.78 -7.45
N ALA A 134 3.58 11.53 -7.19
CA ALA A 134 4.27 11.12 -5.97
C ALA A 134 5.66 11.77 -5.84
N ALA A 135 6.44 11.79 -6.93
CA ALA A 135 7.77 12.42 -6.96
C ALA A 135 7.68 13.94 -6.71
N ASN A 136 6.73 14.61 -7.35
CA ASN A 136 6.51 16.05 -7.16
C ASN A 136 6.11 16.38 -5.71
N ASN A 137 5.21 15.61 -5.14
CA ASN A 137 4.76 15.82 -3.77
C ASN A 137 5.85 15.50 -2.75
N LEU A 138 6.69 14.50 -3.02
CA LEU A 138 7.86 14.20 -2.20
C LEU A 138 8.82 15.39 -2.17
N LEU A 139 9.15 15.96 -3.33
CA LEU A 139 10.04 17.12 -3.41
C LEU A 139 9.46 18.32 -2.65
N ALA A 140 8.16 18.57 -2.77
CA ALA A 140 7.48 19.61 -2.02
C ALA A 140 7.55 19.38 -0.51
N ALA A 141 7.31 18.15 -0.06
CA ALA A 141 7.40 17.79 1.36
C ALA A 141 8.83 17.90 1.91
N LEU A 142 9.85 17.53 1.12
CA LEU A 142 11.25 17.70 1.49
C LEU A 142 11.63 19.18 1.63
N LEU A 143 11.14 20.03 0.73
CA LEU A 143 11.34 21.47 0.80
C LEU A 143 10.75 22.07 2.08
N ASP A 144 9.50 21.74 2.38
CA ASP A 144 8.83 22.22 3.60
C ASP A 144 9.54 21.74 4.86
N ASN A 145 9.89 20.45 4.90
CA ASN A 145 10.61 19.90 6.03
C ASN A 145 11.97 20.56 6.21
N HIS A 146 12.70 20.83 5.13
CA HIS A 146 13.97 21.55 5.18
C HIS A 146 13.82 22.94 5.80
N ILE A 147 12.81 23.70 5.39
CA ILE A 147 12.51 25.02 5.92
C ILE A 147 12.15 24.93 7.41
N GLN A 148 11.28 24.00 7.77
CA GLN A 148 10.82 23.76 9.13
C GLN A 148 11.95 23.34 10.09
N GLN A 149 12.93 22.59 9.60
CA GLN A 149 14.08 22.07 10.36
C GLN A 149 15.27 23.06 10.42
N GLY A 150 15.06 24.31 10.14
CA GLY A 150 16.06 25.36 10.32
C GLY A 150 16.68 25.91 9.05
N ASN A 151 16.22 25.48 7.87
CA ASN A 151 16.57 26.08 6.58
C ASN A 151 18.10 26.29 6.36
N ALA A 152 18.88 25.23 6.59
CA ALA A 152 20.35 25.30 6.51
C ALA A 152 20.88 25.77 5.15
N LEU A 153 20.10 25.63 4.07
CA LEU A 153 20.44 26.12 2.73
C LEU A 153 20.06 27.59 2.51
N GLY A 154 19.39 28.24 3.45
CA GLY A 154 18.98 29.64 3.35
C GLY A 154 17.96 29.88 2.23
N ILE A 155 17.04 28.97 1.97
CA ILE A 155 16.02 29.10 0.93
C ILE A 155 15.09 30.27 1.26
N ASP A 156 14.95 31.22 0.33
CA ASP A 156 14.01 32.32 0.47
C ASP A 156 12.56 31.83 0.25
N CYS A 157 11.80 31.75 1.35
CA CYS A 157 10.43 31.27 1.33
C CYS A 157 9.49 32.10 0.42
N LYS A 158 9.84 33.39 0.16
CA LYS A 158 9.05 34.26 -0.72
C LYS A 158 9.28 33.98 -2.21
N GLN A 159 10.37 33.26 -2.53
CA GLN A 159 10.71 32.90 -3.92
C GLN A 159 10.34 31.46 -4.27
N ILE A 160 9.68 30.74 -3.39
CA ILE A 160 9.24 29.38 -3.66
C ILE A 160 8.01 29.45 -4.57
N VAL A 161 8.17 28.94 -5.79
CA VAL A 161 7.09 28.82 -6.80
C VAL A 161 6.63 27.38 -7.00
N TRP A 162 7.19 26.44 -6.23
CA TRP A 162 6.86 25.01 -6.31
C TRP A 162 5.45 24.75 -5.81
N LYS A 163 4.60 24.16 -6.66
CA LYS A 163 3.21 23.84 -6.32
C LYS A 163 3.06 22.33 -6.11
N ARG A 164 2.30 21.95 -5.10
CA ARG A 164 1.92 20.57 -4.85
C ARG A 164 0.80 20.14 -5.78
N CYS A 165 0.80 18.87 -6.18
CA CYS A 165 -0.35 18.28 -6.85
C CYS A 165 -1.41 17.88 -5.82
N VAL A 166 -0.98 17.19 -4.73
CA VAL A 166 -1.82 16.77 -3.58
C VAL A 166 -0.94 16.75 -2.35
N ASP A 167 -1.44 17.14 -1.18
CA ASP A 167 -0.70 16.96 0.07
C ASP A 167 -0.81 15.50 0.52
N MET A 168 0.33 14.83 0.54
CA MET A 168 0.41 13.39 0.89
C MET A 168 0.19 13.11 2.38
N ASN A 169 0.32 14.12 3.22
CA ASN A 169 0.23 14.01 4.69
C ASN A 169 -0.98 14.76 5.26
N ASP A 170 -1.71 15.46 4.44
CA ASP A 170 -2.84 16.27 4.89
C ASP A 170 -4.06 15.38 5.18
N LEU A 171 -4.30 15.17 6.47
CA LEU A 171 -5.50 14.51 6.97
C LEU A 171 -6.74 15.40 6.84
N SER A 172 -6.58 16.71 6.60
CA SER A 172 -7.69 17.63 6.41
C SER A 172 -8.43 17.44 5.09
N LEU A 173 -7.78 16.82 4.10
CA LEU A 173 -8.44 16.43 2.84
C LEU A 173 -9.60 15.44 3.05
N ILE A 174 -9.61 14.72 4.16
CA ILE A 174 -10.73 13.85 4.54
C ILE A 174 -12.01 14.67 4.78
N HIS A 175 -11.87 15.92 5.22
CA HIS A 175 -13.00 16.82 5.49
C HIS A 175 -13.46 17.62 4.26
N ILE A 176 -12.66 17.68 3.19
CA ILE A 176 -13.01 18.38 1.96
C ILE A 176 -13.82 17.47 1.01
N SER A 177 -13.72 16.16 1.16
CA SER A 177 -14.40 15.19 0.30
C SER A 177 -15.75 14.72 0.83
N GLU A 178 -16.21 15.18 1.98
CA GLU A 178 -17.56 14.92 2.45
C GLU A 178 -18.50 16.04 1.99
N PRO A 179 -19.61 15.73 1.29
CA PRO A 179 -20.63 16.69 0.88
C PRO A 179 -21.45 17.20 2.06
#